data_dd1994bb20c0aaac41fa5086176f1228
#
_entry.id   dd1994bb20c0aaac41fa5086176f1228
#
_cell.length_a   1.000
_cell.length_b   1.000
_cell.length_c   1.000
_cell.angle_alpha   90.00
_cell.angle_beta   90.00
_cell.angle_gamma   90.00
#
_symmetry.space_group_name_H-M   'P 1'
#
loop_
_entity.id
_entity.type
_entity.pdbx_description
1 polymer ?
#
loop_
_entity_poly.entity_id
_entity_poly.type
_entity_poly.pdbx_seq_one_letter_code
_entity_poly.pdbx_strand_id
1 'polypeptide(L)'
;VKWDKLNHTGKLTLVRTYQIALVRFGKPNAHAVEKIIAQLEPHFPAPDFEQNWLLCETLVFLQAPGTAAKGIKLLQAADTQEEQIEYARSLRMLKAGWTTELRTAYFNWFLKAASYRGGRSFSIFIGFIRRDAVASLSDQEKVALKDLLAKKPVVKSPFEIMAEAMIGRKYVKQWKLE
;
A
#
# COMPACT_ATOMS: atom_id res chain seq x y z
N VAL A 1 5.55 -9.92 25.73
CA VAL A 1 5.96 -8.51 25.83
C VAL A 1 4.71 -7.66 25.81
N LYS A 2 4.60 -6.67 26.73
CA LYS A 2 3.45 -5.75 26.76
C LYS A 2 3.76 -4.55 25.87
N TRP A 3 2.95 -4.37 24.81
CA TRP A 3 3.10 -3.30 23.81
C TRP A 3 3.19 -1.90 24.42
N ASP A 4 2.32 -1.61 25.40
CA ASP A 4 2.23 -0.28 26.03
C ASP A 4 3.45 0.09 26.90
N LYS A 5 4.30 -0.89 27.22
CA LYS A 5 5.56 -0.67 27.94
C LYS A 5 6.75 -0.39 27.01
N LEU A 6 6.55 -0.50 25.72
CA LEU A 6 7.59 -0.27 24.72
C LEU A 6 7.56 1.20 24.26
N ASN A 7 8.73 1.80 24.14
CA ASN A 7 8.89 3.04 23.40
C ASN A 7 8.76 2.77 21.89
N HIS A 8 8.78 3.82 21.06
CA HIS A 8 8.66 3.73 19.62
C HIS A 8 9.62 2.71 18.99
N THR A 9 10.92 2.84 19.27
CA THR A 9 11.94 1.90 18.76
C THR A 9 11.67 0.46 19.20
N GLY A 10 11.26 0.24 20.43
CA GLY A 10 10.91 -1.07 20.97
C GLY A 10 9.72 -1.72 20.24
N LYS A 11 8.71 -0.91 19.87
CA LYS A 11 7.56 -1.37 19.06
C LYS A 11 7.99 -1.79 17.66
N LEU A 12 8.78 -0.97 16.97
CA LEU A 12 9.34 -1.31 15.66
C LEU A 12 10.19 -2.59 15.72
N THR A 13 11.07 -2.68 16.72
CA THR A 13 11.93 -3.85 16.94
C THR A 13 11.10 -5.12 17.18
N LEU A 14 10.03 -5.04 17.98
CA LEU A 14 9.15 -6.18 18.22
C LEU A 14 8.51 -6.68 16.93
N VAL A 15 7.89 -5.78 16.15
CA VAL A 15 7.23 -6.16 14.89
C VAL A 15 8.27 -6.71 13.90
N ARG A 16 9.43 -6.09 13.80
CA ARG A 16 10.51 -6.56 12.94
C ARG A 16 11.04 -7.94 13.36
N THR A 17 11.08 -8.22 14.66
CA THR A 17 11.44 -9.56 15.18
C THR A 17 10.44 -10.61 14.72
N TYR A 18 9.13 -10.32 14.76
CA TYR A 18 8.12 -11.20 14.18
C TYR A 18 8.36 -11.42 12.69
N GLN A 19 8.60 -10.35 11.92
CA GLN A 19 8.85 -10.47 10.48
C GLN A 19 10.05 -11.38 10.18
N ILE A 20 11.16 -11.19 10.90
CA ILE A 20 12.37 -12.02 10.73
C ILE A 20 12.07 -13.48 11.08
N ALA A 21 11.36 -13.73 12.17
CA ALA A 21 10.99 -15.09 12.56
C ALA A 21 10.09 -15.75 11.51
N LEU A 22 9.07 -15.04 11.01
CA LEU A 22 8.15 -15.52 9.98
C LEU A 22 8.86 -15.79 8.64
N VAL A 23 9.85 -14.98 8.26
CA VAL A 23 10.65 -15.21 7.05
C VAL A 23 11.56 -16.43 7.21
N ARG A 24 12.20 -16.59 8.35
CA ARG A 24 13.17 -17.67 8.58
C ARG A 24 12.53 -19.03 8.82
N PHE A 25 11.41 -19.06 9.55
CA PHE A 25 10.77 -20.30 10.00
C PHE A 25 9.44 -20.57 9.28
N GLY A 26 9.00 -19.65 8.42
CA GLY A 26 7.72 -19.76 7.73
C GLY A 26 6.52 -19.40 8.60
N LYS A 27 5.33 -19.58 8.04
CA LYS A 27 4.08 -19.33 8.73
C LYS A 27 3.85 -20.39 9.80
N PRO A 28 3.64 -20.00 11.08
CA PRO A 28 3.42 -20.97 12.17
C PRO A 28 2.03 -21.63 12.05
N ASN A 29 1.72 -22.54 12.97
CA ASN A 29 0.40 -23.18 13.04
C ASN A 29 -0.72 -22.16 13.31
N ALA A 30 -1.97 -22.54 13.04
CA ALA A 30 -3.14 -21.66 13.13
C ALA A 30 -3.28 -21.00 14.51
N HIS A 31 -3.09 -21.73 15.59
CA HIS A 31 -3.18 -21.20 16.95
C HIS A 31 -2.14 -20.12 17.25
N ALA A 32 -0.89 -20.29 16.78
CA ALA A 32 0.14 -19.27 16.93
C ALA A 32 -0.15 -18.06 16.06
N VAL A 33 -0.68 -18.26 14.84
CA VAL A 33 -1.15 -17.17 13.96
C VAL A 33 -2.21 -16.33 14.67
N GLU A 34 -3.25 -16.94 15.21
CA GLU A 34 -4.33 -16.25 15.94
C GLU A 34 -3.78 -15.44 17.12
N LYS A 35 -2.87 -16.01 17.91
CA LYS A 35 -2.22 -15.29 19.01
C LYS A 35 -1.43 -14.07 18.55
N ILE A 36 -0.67 -14.18 17.46
CA ILE A 36 0.10 -13.06 16.92
C ILE A 36 -0.85 -11.98 16.40
N ILE A 37 -1.90 -12.35 15.67
CA ILE A 37 -2.92 -11.42 15.18
C ILE A 37 -3.58 -10.72 16.38
N ALA A 38 -4.05 -11.45 17.38
CA ALA A 38 -4.68 -10.88 18.58
C ALA A 38 -3.76 -9.90 19.34
N GLN A 39 -2.45 -10.12 19.27
CA GLN A 39 -1.46 -9.23 19.90
C GLN A 39 -1.18 -7.99 19.07
N LEU A 40 -1.14 -8.06 17.74
CA LEU A 40 -0.69 -6.96 16.88
C LEU A 40 -1.85 -6.12 16.30
N GLU A 41 -2.97 -6.75 15.94
CA GLU A 41 -4.08 -6.08 15.26
C GLU A 41 -4.74 -4.94 16.06
N PRO A 42 -4.83 -4.97 17.41
CA PRO A 42 -5.33 -3.85 18.20
C PRO A 42 -4.50 -2.58 18.08
N HIS A 43 -3.23 -2.71 17.66
CA HIS A 43 -2.29 -1.59 17.48
C HIS A 43 -2.21 -1.09 16.04
N PHE A 44 -3.02 -1.63 15.15
CA PHE A 44 -3.13 -1.20 13.76
C PHE A 44 -4.54 -0.61 13.50
N PRO A 45 -4.66 0.64 13.02
CA PRO A 45 -3.58 1.55 12.68
C PRO A 45 -2.89 2.17 13.91
N ALA A 46 -1.60 2.44 13.77
CA ALA A 46 -0.76 3.16 14.71
C ALA A 46 -0.72 4.67 14.42
N PRO A 47 -0.16 5.51 15.32
CA PRO A 47 -0.07 6.95 15.12
C PRO A 47 0.87 7.39 13.99
N ASP A 48 1.84 6.58 13.63
CA ASP A 48 2.88 6.93 12.65
C ASP A 48 3.00 5.91 11.51
N PHE A 49 3.60 6.36 10.40
CA PHE A 49 3.76 5.58 9.20
C PHE A 49 4.64 4.34 9.39
N GLU A 50 5.76 4.46 10.11
CA GLU A 50 6.72 3.35 10.25
C GLU A 50 6.09 2.15 10.95
N GLN A 51 5.35 2.40 12.06
CA GLN A 51 4.60 1.36 12.75
C GLN A 51 3.50 0.78 11.85
N ASN A 52 2.74 1.64 11.16
CA ASN A 52 1.68 1.22 10.26
C ASN A 52 2.21 0.33 9.13
N TRP A 53 3.32 0.70 8.52
CA TRP A 53 3.94 -0.09 7.47
C TRP A 53 4.30 -1.50 7.95
N LEU A 54 5.06 -1.61 9.04
CA LEU A 54 5.50 -2.90 9.58
C LEU A 54 4.32 -3.77 10.04
N LEU A 55 3.33 -3.17 10.73
CA LEU A 55 2.12 -3.86 11.18
C LEU A 55 1.31 -4.35 9.97
N CYS A 56 1.11 -3.51 8.96
CA CYS A 56 0.37 -3.87 7.74
C CYS A 56 1.02 -5.09 7.06
N GLU A 57 2.33 -5.04 6.79
CA GLU A 57 3.05 -6.17 6.17
C GLU A 57 2.90 -7.46 6.98
N THR A 58 3.07 -7.37 8.30
CA THR A 58 2.98 -8.54 9.19
C THR A 58 1.58 -9.11 9.22
N LEU A 59 0.56 -8.27 9.40
CA LEU A 59 -0.84 -8.69 9.44
C LEU A 59 -1.33 -9.23 8.09
N VAL A 60 -0.87 -8.67 6.97
CA VAL A 60 -1.12 -9.22 5.63
C VAL A 60 -0.49 -10.59 5.47
N PHE A 61 0.76 -10.79 5.87
CA PHE A 61 1.40 -12.10 5.82
C PHE A 61 0.61 -13.16 6.61
N LEU A 62 0.11 -12.77 7.78
CA LEU A 62 -0.72 -13.64 8.63
C LEU A 62 -2.17 -13.79 8.12
N GLN A 63 -2.58 -13.02 7.12
CA GLN A 63 -3.95 -12.97 6.57
C GLN A 63 -4.99 -12.53 7.62
N ALA A 64 -4.66 -11.52 8.43
CA ALA A 64 -5.57 -10.98 9.44
C ALA A 64 -6.77 -10.26 8.78
N PRO A 65 -8.03 -10.66 9.09
CA PRO A 65 -9.21 -10.18 8.35
C PRO A 65 -9.46 -8.67 8.48
N GLY A 66 -9.18 -8.06 9.63
CA GLY A 66 -9.38 -6.63 9.86
C GLY A 66 -8.40 -5.73 9.11
N THR A 67 -7.35 -6.31 8.52
CA THR A 67 -6.29 -5.54 7.85
C THR A 67 -6.77 -4.87 6.56
N ALA A 68 -7.69 -5.48 5.81
CA ALA A 68 -8.20 -4.90 4.56
C ALA A 68 -8.83 -3.52 4.79
N ALA A 69 -9.79 -3.42 5.70
CA ALA A 69 -10.51 -2.17 5.97
C ALA A 69 -9.58 -1.08 6.52
N LYS A 70 -8.72 -1.44 7.47
CA LYS A 70 -7.77 -0.51 8.10
C LYS A 70 -6.70 -0.05 7.10
N GLY A 71 -6.16 -0.98 6.31
CA GLY A 71 -5.14 -0.69 5.29
C GLY A 71 -5.66 0.17 4.15
N ILE A 72 -6.90 -0.05 3.68
CA ILE A 72 -7.53 0.81 2.65
C ILE A 72 -7.77 2.21 3.20
N LYS A 73 -8.20 2.34 4.46
CA LYS A 73 -8.36 3.66 5.10
C LYS A 73 -7.03 4.42 5.16
N LEU A 74 -5.94 3.75 5.54
CA LEU A 74 -4.61 4.35 5.53
C LEU A 74 -4.13 4.71 4.13
N LEU A 75 -4.33 3.82 3.15
CA LEU A 75 -4.03 4.07 1.74
C LEU A 75 -4.71 5.33 1.20
N GLN A 76 -5.97 5.56 1.58
CA GLN A 76 -6.74 6.71 1.14
C GLN A 76 -6.37 8.00 1.88
N ALA A 77 -5.95 7.89 3.14
CA ALA A 77 -5.61 9.01 4.00
C ALA A 77 -4.15 9.47 3.87
N ALA A 78 -3.26 8.63 3.32
CA ALA A 78 -1.85 8.95 3.20
C ALA A 78 -1.61 10.14 2.25
N ASP A 79 -0.81 11.11 2.71
CA ASP A 79 -0.55 12.37 2.01
C ASP A 79 0.44 12.22 0.85
N THR A 80 1.37 11.27 0.96
CA THR A 80 2.43 11.07 -0.02
C THR A 80 2.17 9.85 -0.90
N GLN A 81 2.66 9.89 -2.15
CA GLN A 81 2.58 8.74 -3.05
C GLN A 81 3.41 7.55 -2.53
N GLU A 82 4.51 7.81 -1.85
CA GLU A 82 5.40 6.80 -1.28
C GLU A 82 4.68 5.98 -0.21
N GLU A 83 4.01 6.63 0.73
CA GLU A 83 3.21 5.96 1.77
C GLU A 83 2.06 5.17 1.15
N GLN A 84 1.35 5.76 0.18
CA GLN A 84 0.27 5.07 -0.53
C GLN A 84 0.78 3.81 -1.24
N ILE A 85 1.94 3.87 -1.87
CA ILE A 85 2.55 2.72 -2.54
C ILE A 85 2.90 1.62 -1.56
N GLU A 86 3.44 1.96 -0.39
CA GLU A 86 3.79 0.95 0.62
C GLU A 86 2.56 0.21 1.14
N TYR A 87 1.45 0.91 1.41
CA TYR A 87 0.20 0.24 1.76
C TYR A 87 -0.35 -0.61 0.61
N ALA A 88 -0.35 -0.09 -0.61
CA ALA A 88 -0.83 -0.84 -1.77
C ALA A 88 0.03 -2.08 -2.03
N ARG A 89 1.36 -1.95 -1.90
CA ARG A 89 2.31 -3.05 -2.04
C ARG A 89 2.07 -4.13 -0.99
N SER A 90 1.83 -3.75 0.25
CA SER A 90 1.54 -4.69 1.33
C SER A 90 0.22 -5.42 1.08
N LEU A 91 -0.84 -4.69 0.79
CA LEU A 91 -2.20 -5.23 0.63
C LEU A 91 -2.36 -6.18 -0.57
N ARG A 92 -1.47 -6.15 -1.58
CA ARG A 92 -1.61 -6.99 -2.78
C ARG A 92 -1.67 -8.49 -2.51
N MET A 93 -1.09 -8.93 -1.40
CA MET A 93 -1.01 -10.35 -1.01
C MET A 93 -2.13 -10.77 -0.05
N LEU A 94 -2.95 -9.83 0.42
CA LEU A 94 -4.04 -10.13 1.34
C LEU A 94 -5.22 -10.75 0.59
N LYS A 95 -5.71 -11.88 1.11
CA LYS A 95 -6.91 -12.55 0.59
C LYS A 95 -8.11 -12.42 1.55
N ALA A 96 -7.85 -12.26 2.84
CA ALA A 96 -8.88 -12.22 3.88
C ALA A 96 -9.46 -10.82 4.09
N GLY A 97 -10.71 -10.75 4.55
CA GLY A 97 -11.36 -9.52 5.04
C GLY A 97 -11.76 -8.49 4.00
N TRP A 98 -11.75 -8.85 2.73
CA TRP A 98 -12.18 -7.96 1.65
C TRP A 98 -13.70 -7.95 1.48
N THR A 99 -14.25 -6.77 1.21
CA THR A 99 -15.58 -6.58 0.64
C THR A 99 -15.45 -6.05 -0.78
N THR A 100 -16.55 -6.05 -1.53
CA THR A 100 -16.58 -5.48 -2.90
C THR A 100 -16.19 -4.01 -2.90
N GLU A 101 -16.63 -3.24 -1.90
CA GLU A 101 -16.32 -1.82 -1.74
C GLU A 101 -14.83 -1.60 -1.47
N LEU A 102 -14.23 -2.40 -0.58
CA LEU A 102 -12.80 -2.31 -0.28
C LEU A 102 -11.94 -2.68 -1.50
N ARG A 103 -12.31 -3.74 -2.23
CA ARG A 103 -11.66 -4.11 -3.49
C ARG A 103 -11.82 -3.00 -4.53
N THR A 104 -13.00 -2.42 -4.65
CA THR A 104 -13.25 -1.30 -5.57
C THR A 104 -12.39 -0.09 -5.23
N ALA A 105 -12.29 0.28 -3.96
CA ALA A 105 -11.41 1.36 -3.52
C ALA A 105 -9.93 1.06 -3.84
N TYR A 106 -9.48 -0.18 -3.59
CA TYR A 106 -8.13 -0.62 -3.88
C TYR A 106 -7.79 -0.55 -5.37
N PHE A 107 -8.66 -1.06 -6.24
CA PHE A 107 -8.39 -1.05 -7.69
C PHE A 107 -8.55 0.34 -8.31
N ASN A 108 -9.40 1.22 -7.77
CA ASN A 108 -9.46 2.63 -8.16
C ASN A 108 -8.15 3.37 -7.82
N TRP A 109 -7.46 3.01 -6.74
CA TRP A 109 -6.16 3.58 -6.42
C TRP A 109 -5.15 3.36 -7.57
N PHE A 110 -5.14 2.21 -8.25
CA PHE A 110 -4.24 1.97 -9.39
C PHE A 110 -4.49 2.91 -10.56
N LEU A 111 -5.75 3.35 -10.77
CA LEU A 111 -6.05 4.35 -11.80
C LEU A 111 -5.45 5.71 -11.43
N LYS A 112 -5.51 6.09 -10.15
CA LYS A 112 -4.86 7.30 -9.61
C LYS A 112 -3.33 7.19 -9.66
N ALA A 113 -2.77 6.06 -9.23
CA ALA A 113 -1.33 5.84 -9.12
C ALA A 113 -0.62 5.86 -10.49
N ALA A 114 -1.32 5.66 -11.58
CA ALA A 114 -0.76 5.80 -12.93
C ALA A 114 -0.28 7.23 -13.25
N SER A 115 -0.77 8.25 -12.52
CA SER A 115 -0.33 9.64 -12.64
C SER A 115 0.83 10.00 -11.70
N TYR A 116 1.29 9.08 -10.85
CA TYR A 116 2.37 9.33 -9.92
C TYR A 116 3.70 9.52 -10.63
N ARG A 117 4.55 10.34 -10.04
CA ARG A 117 5.86 10.66 -10.61
C ARG A 117 6.95 9.80 -9.98
N GLY A 118 7.82 9.27 -10.80
CA GLY A 118 8.94 8.45 -10.36
C GLY A 118 9.95 8.23 -11.47
N GLY A 119 10.98 7.43 -11.17
CA GLY A 119 12.00 7.07 -12.14
C GLY A 119 11.45 6.19 -13.28
N ARG A 120 12.30 5.89 -14.27
CA ARG A 120 11.91 5.15 -15.50
C ARG A 120 11.18 3.82 -15.25
N SER A 121 11.52 3.11 -14.18
CA SER A 121 10.91 1.81 -13.85
C SER A 121 9.68 1.92 -12.94
N PHE A 122 9.29 3.13 -12.54
CA PHE A 122 8.25 3.34 -11.54
C PHE A 122 6.89 2.81 -11.97
N SER A 123 6.46 3.10 -13.20
CA SER A 123 5.19 2.60 -13.74
C SER A 123 5.15 1.06 -13.85
N ILE A 124 6.30 0.45 -14.14
CA ILE A 124 6.46 -1.00 -14.20
C ILE A 124 6.28 -1.60 -12.80
N PHE A 125 6.84 -0.96 -11.77
CA PHE A 125 6.70 -1.37 -10.38
C PHE A 125 5.22 -1.33 -9.91
N ILE A 126 4.50 -0.24 -10.20
CA ILE A 126 3.04 -0.16 -9.94
C ILE A 126 2.29 -1.28 -10.70
N GLY A 127 2.70 -1.57 -11.94
CA GLY A 127 2.15 -2.66 -12.73
C GLY A 127 2.33 -4.03 -12.06
N PHE A 128 3.49 -4.30 -11.44
CA PHE A 128 3.71 -5.53 -10.69
C PHE A 128 2.83 -5.63 -9.45
N ILE A 129 2.68 -4.55 -8.68
CA ILE A 129 1.76 -4.52 -7.53
C ILE A 129 0.34 -4.86 -7.98
N ARG A 130 -0.13 -4.24 -9.08
CA ARG A 130 -1.46 -4.49 -9.65
C ARG A 130 -1.63 -5.94 -10.11
N ARG A 131 -0.66 -6.48 -10.82
CA ARG A 131 -0.69 -7.88 -11.28
C ARG A 131 -0.86 -8.85 -10.11
N ASP A 132 -0.07 -8.67 -9.05
CA ASP A 132 -0.13 -9.52 -7.86
C ASP A 132 -1.46 -9.34 -7.12
N ALA A 133 -1.99 -8.12 -7.06
CA ALA A 133 -3.30 -7.82 -6.51
C ALA A 133 -4.43 -8.53 -7.28
N VAL A 134 -4.40 -8.52 -8.63
CA VAL A 134 -5.35 -9.24 -9.47
C VAL A 134 -5.24 -10.76 -9.26
N ALA A 135 -4.02 -11.29 -9.11
CA ALA A 135 -3.79 -12.70 -8.83
C ALA A 135 -4.33 -13.13 -7.46
N SER A 136 -4.49 -12.20 -6.51
CA SER A 136 -5.07 -12.48 -5.19
C SER A 136 -6.61 -12.56 -5.19
N LEU A 137 -7.28 -12.14 -6.26
CA LEU A 137 -8.73 -12.15 -6.38
C LEU A 137 -9.27 -13.56 -6.57
N SER A 138 -10.39 -13.86 -5.91
CA SER A 138 -11.24 -15.00 -6.24
C SER A 138 -11.93 -14.82 -7.59
N ASP A 139 -12.44 -15.90 -8.17
CA ASP A 139 -13.16 -15.81 -9.46
C ASP A 139 -14.44 -14.97 -9.34
N GLN A 140 -15.13 -15.02 -8.21
CA GLN A 140 -16.29 -14.18 -7.92
C GLN A 140 -15.91 -12.69 -7.88
N GLU A 141 -14.81 -12.34 -7.22
CA GLU A 141 -14.28 -10.95 -7.18
C GLU A 141 -13.85 -10.47 -8.57
N LYS A 142 -13.24 -11.32 -9.39
CA LYS A 142 -12.87 -10.99 -10.77
C LYS A 142 -14.10 -10.66 -11.63
N VAL A 143 -15.18 -11.43 -11.47
CA VAL A 143 -16.45 -11.15 -12.16
C VAL A 143 -17.06 -9.84 -11.69
N ALA A 144 -17.16 -9.63 -10.38
CA ALA A 144 -17.73 -8.41 -9.80
C ALA A 144 -16.96 -7.14 -10.17
N LEU A 145 -15.64 -7.23 -10.37
CA LEU A 145 -14.75 -6.12 -10.67
C LEU A 145 -14.39 -6.01 -12.17
N LYS A 146 -14.97 -6.83 -13.03
CA LYS A 146 -14.59 -6.96 -14.45
C LYS A 146 -14.44 -5.61 -15.15
N ASP A 147 -15.43 -4.74 -15.01
CA ASP A 147 -15.44 -3.43 -15.68
C ASP A 147 -14.36 -2.50 -15.11
N LEU A 148 -14.12 -2.56 -13.79
CA LEU A 148 -13.07 -1.78 -13.16
C LEU A 148 -11.68 -2.27 -13.56
N LEU A 149 -11.48 -3.57 -13.62
CA LEU A 149 -10.22 -4.19 -14.03
C LEU A 149 -9.87 -3.91 -15.50
N ALA A 150 -10.89 -3.74 -16.37
CA ALA A 150 -10.73 -3.38 -17.77
C ALA A 150 -10.40 -1.89 -17.99
N LYS A 151 -10.69 -1.02 -17.01
CA LYS A 151 -10.39 0.41 -17.11
C LYS A 151 -8.89 0.64 -17.27
N LYS A 152 -8.54 1.45 -18.28
CA LYS A 152 -7.18 1.95 -18.46
C LYS A 152 -7.06 3.32 -17.79
N PRO A 153 -5.95 3.60 -17.07
CA PRO A 153 -5.72 4.92 -16.52
C PRO A 153 -5.53 5.93 -17.67
N VAL A 154 -6.07 7.13 -17.47
CA VAL A 154 -5.78 8.27 -18.33
C VAL A 154 -4.43 8.83 -17.88
N VAL A 155 -3.38 8.57 -18.64
CA VAL A 155 -2.04 9.09 -18.39
C VAL A 155 -1.76 10.17 -19.40
N LYS A 156 -1.39 11.36 -18.93
CA LYS A 156 -0.93 12.45 -19.82
C LYS A 156 0.32 12.00 -20.56
N SER A 157 0.37 12.29 -21.84
CA SER A 157 1.57 12.03 -22.63
C SER A 157 2.76 12.84 -22.10
N PRO A 158 4.01 12.41 -22.31
CA PRO A 158 5.19 13.21 -21.97
C PRO A 158 5.17 14.64 -22.55
N PHE A 159 4.56 14.81 -23.75
CA PHE A 159 4.40 16.10 -24.39
C PHE A 159 3.40 16.99 -23.65
N GLU A 160 2.24 16.46 -23.21
CA GLU A 160 1.26 17.22 -22.41
C GLU A 160 1.85 17.66 -21.07
N ILE A 161 2.59 16.78 -20.39
CA ILE A 161 3.29 17.10 -19.13
C ILE A 161 4.32 18.21 -19.36
N MET A 162 5.08 18.12 -20.43
CA MET A 162 6.07 19.14 -20.79
C MET A 162 5.41 20.46 -21.14
N ALA A 163 4.35 20.45 -21.93
CA ALA A 163 3.60 21.66 -22.30
C ALA A 163 3.02 22.38 -21.07
N GLU A 164 2.40 21.64 -20.14
CA GLU A 164 1.89 22.21 -18.88
C GLU A 164 3.02 22.81 -18.02
N ALA A 165 4.16 22.11 -17.94
CA ALA A 165 5.32 22.63 -17.20
C ALA A 165 5.90 23.91 -17.84
N MET A 166 5.81 24.06 -19.14
CA MET A 166 6.25 25.26 -19.85
C MET A 166 5.27 26.43 -19.65
N ILE A 167 3.95 26.17 -19.71
CA ILE A 167 2.92 27.19 -19.51
C ILE A 167 2.97 27.75 -18.08
N GLY A 168 3.25 26.91 -17.08
CA GLY A 168 3.35 27.31 -15.67
C GLY A 168 4.64 28.05 -15.29
N ARG A 169 5.64 28.13 -16.17
CA ARG A 169 6.91 28.81 -15.86
C ARG A 169 6.76 30.32 -15.93
N LYS A 170 7.15 31.00 -14.84
CA LYS A 170 7.32 32.47 -14.90
C LYS A 170 8.43 32.79 -15.89
N TYR A 171 8.10 33.60 -16.91
CA TYR A 171 9.09 34.08 -17.85
C TYR A 171 10.00 35.12 -17.19
N VAL A 172 11.30 34.84 -17.14
CA VAL A 172 12.31 35.79 -16.66
C VAL A 172 12.84 36.58 -17.86
N LYS A 173 12.42 37.85 -17.98
CA LYS A 173 12.77 38.70 -19.12
C LYS A 173 14.24 39.10 -19.17
N GLN A 174 14.90 39.17 -18.04
CA GLN A 174 16.29 39.62 -17.98
C GLN A 174 17.05 38.84 -16.92
N TRP A 175 18.15 38.23 -17.32
CA TRP A 175 19.17 37.70 -16.43
C TRP A 175 20.25 38.75 -16.28
N LYS A 176 20.53 39.20 -15.07
CA LYS A 176 21.72 39.99 -14.75
C LYS A 176 22.71 39.06 -14.08
N LEU A 177 23.93 39.02 -14.59
CA LEU A 177 25.07 38.46 -13.89
C LEU A 177 25.53 39.54 -12.90
N GLU A 178 25.39 39.30 -11.60
CA GLU A 178 26.04 40.09 -10.55
C GLU A 178 27.38 39.46 -10.22
#